data_abb471586a7295b1a48a5db1097e600f
#
_entry.id   abb471586a7295b1a48a5db1097e600f
#
_cell.length_a   1.000
_cell.length_b   1.000
_cell.length_c   1.000
_cell.angle_alpha   90.00
_cell.angle_beta   90.00
_cell.angle_gamma   90.00
#
_symmetry.space_group_name_H-M   'P 1'
#
loop_
_entity.id
_entity.type
_entity.pdbx_description
1 polymer ?
#
loop_
_entity_poly.entity_id
_entity_poly.type
_entity_poly.pdbx_seq_one_letter_code
_entity_poly.pdbx_strand_id
1 'polypeptide(L)'
;MSNSIIEKQIIELLLKDAKPIGVVGSPSDSFEVTIDIREVSAEDKLLGEMVCFLVKEGGKNVLVLGQITEIKTENKWHEEPSFKSVIKRHGSLPHLSGVADNRIATITVQSSFTLGKNEADFPEAHKLANSPSTGQPVKRITNDSMRLLMKEYGKNLVCLGKAYDTDVCVPFWFKHFGNPKEGGAGDAYHIGVFGRTGSGKTVTAANMILGYARNKEKISILILDPQEQFYCDNNVIPGKSFKSIIEDEIGCSYEKYIVPDQIHLPSDPYIFSELIFNSGFIRKAFRIMTEEKGELMRDVIDRYMRGRLNEGNIFERYTGGQFLTEMIQRFAQKDQEEDERCSVYIADIYAAGTGGARGSLVRVMDRLASGGVGAELEAIWTNIWSLFQSNNGSKKSIESIIDDIISNNNKIVILNVAGRSSQFNFSENLQALFIKVIQERIMQKGQDLYTRGEQANCLVVMDEAHRFVSVDSSDPRIVELSKNIIDAVRTTRKYGIGYMFITQTLESLHAEIRRQMRVFAFGYGLTSGSEFAKIRDIINDDAATKFYKSFIDPTSNGKYPFMFYGPVSPLSFTGSPLFLEMDEELTIFNPEAGS
;
A
#
# COMPACT_ATOMS: atom_id res chain seq x y z
N MET A 1 33.72 37.20 -10.63
CA MET A 1 32.78 37.79 -11.60
C MET A 1 32.14 36.73 -12.51
N SER A 2 32.87 35.67 -12.94
CA SER A 2 32.31 34.62 -13.81
C SER A 2 31.14 33.79 -13.17
N ASN A 3 31.28 33.42 -11.90
CA ASN A 3 30.26 32.56 -11.22
C ASN A 3 28.90 33.23 -11.03
N SER A 4 28.86 34.56 -10.82
CA SER A 4 27.60 35.31 -10.70
C SER A 4 26.88 35.48 -12.05
N ILE A 5 27.59 35.38 -13.15
CA ILE A 5 27.02 35.49 -14.51
C ILE A 5 26.36 34.16 -14.88
N ILE A 6 27.03 33.04 -14.61
CA ILE A 6 26.49 31.67 -14.90
C ILE A 6 25.26 31.41 -14.05
N GLU A 7 25.31 31.69 -12.75
CA GLU A 7 24.16 31.56 -11.85
C GLU A 7 22.96 32.41 -12.33
N LYS A 8 23.21 33.59 -12.82
CA LYS A 8 22.17 34.47 -13.39
C LYS A 8 21.58 33.90 -14.67
N GLN A 9 22.39 33.30 -15.55
CA GLN A 9 21.93 32.65 -16.77
C GLN A 9 21.05 31.44 -16.48
N ILE A 10 21.42 30.61 -15.48
CA ILE A 10 20.61 29.47 -15.05
C ILE A 10 19.24 29.92 -14.51
N ILE A 11 19.24 30.99 -13.68
CA ILE A 11 17.99 31.56 -13.16
C ILE A 11 17.12 32.10 -14.27
N GLU A 12 17.73 32.82 -15.23
CA GLU A 12 17.02 33.35 -16.40
C GLU A 12 16.42 32.23 -17.26
N LEU A 13 17.14 31.13 -17.44
CA LEU A 13 16.65 29.97 -18.17
C LEU A 13 15.48 29.27 -17.45
N LEU A 14 15.63 29.00 -16.13
CA LEU A 14 14.60 28.37 -15.31
C LEU A 14 13.30 29.18 -15.25
N LEU A 15 13.41 30.49 -15.22
CA LEU A 15 12.28 31.41 -15.03
C LEU A 15 11.88 32.16 -16.30
N LYS A 16 12.37 31.75 -17.47
CA LYS A 16 12.19 32.45 -18.76
C LYS A 16 10.70 32.68 -19.08
N ASP A 17 9.90 31.63 -18.95
CA ASP A 17 8.47 31.69 -19.29
C ASP A 17 7.57 31.69 -18.04
N ALA A 18 8.15 31.82 -16.86
CA ALA A 18 7.42 31.80 -15.60
C ALA A 18 6.70 33.13 -15.34
N LYS A 19 5.37 33.06 -15.29
CA LYS A 19 4.52 34.24 -15.02
C LYS A 19 4.56 34.61 -13.53
N PRO A 20 4.81 35.88 -13.16
CA PRO A 20 4.73 36.34 -11.79
C PRO A 20 3.26 36.42 -11.36
N ILE A 21 2.94 35.82 -10.22
CA ILE A 21 1.58 35.81 -9.64
C ILE A 21 1.44 36.76 -8.46
N GLY A 22 2.55 37.02 -7.75
CA GLY A 22 2.55 37.82 -6.55
C GLY A 22 3.97 38.10 -6.05
N VAL A 23 4.04 38.51 -4.82
CA VAL A 23 5.29 38.72 -4.09
C VAL A 23 5.20 38.11 -2.72
N VAL A 24 6.33 37.74 -2.15
CA VAL A 24 6.41 37.26 -0.75
C VAL A 24 5.89 38.34 0.19
N GLY A 25 4.89 38.02 0.95
CA GLY A 25 4.22 38.86 1.96
C GLY A 25 4.71 38.59 3.37
N SER A 26 3.93 39.03 4.36
CA SER A 26 4.26 38.90 5.78
C SER A 26 2.98 38.53 6.58
N PRO A 27 3.08 37.60 7.57
CA PRO A 27 4.27 36.86 8.00
C PRO A 27 4.64 35.71 7.05
N SER A 28 5.91 35.38 6.99
CA SER A 28 6.43 34.24 6.26
C SER A 28 7.54 33.57 7.06
N ASP A 29 7.62 32.24 7.00
CA ASP A 29 8.71 31.46 7.61
C ASP A 29 9.35 30.50 6.59
N SER A 30 10.13 29.52 7.05
CA SER A 30 10.81 28.55 6.19
C SER A 30 9.95 27.38 5.72
N PHE A 31 8.71 27.24 6.22
CA PHE A 31 7.78 26.15 5.91
C PHE A 31 6.51 26.65 5.22
N GLU A 32 5.99 27.80 5.69
CA GLU A 32 4.82 28.45 5.14
C GLU A 32 5.16 29.88 4.72
N VAL A 33 4.91 30.18 3.46
CA VAL A 33 5.22 31.50 2.89
C VAL A 33 3.92 32.17 2.44
N THR A 34 3.68 33.35 2.98
CA THR A 34 2.57 34.21 2.57
C THR A 34 2.90 34.89 1.24
N ILE A 35 1.94 34.99 0.33
CA ILE A 35 2.06 35.73 -0.92
C ILE A 35 0.99 36.80 -0.94
N ASP A 36 1.39 38.03 -1.29
CA ASP A 36 0.47 39.05 -1.74
C ASP A 36 0.23 38.86 -3.24
N ILE A 37 -0.99 38.45 -3.62
CA ILE A 37 -1.36 38.16 -5.02
C ILE A 37 -1.51 39.50 -5.76
N ARG A 38 -0.88 39.61 -6.94
CA ARG A 38 -0.99 40.79 -7.78
C ARG A 38 -2.38 40.88 -8.44
N GLU A 39 -2.85 42.10 -8.68
CA GLU A 39 -4.15 42.34 -9.31
C GLU A 39 -4.33 41.62 -10.65
N VAL A 40 -3.27 41.55 -11.48
CA VAL A 40 -3.26 40.81 -12.76
C VAL A 40 -3.53 39.32 -12.63
N SER A 41 -3.33 38.74 -11.45
CA SER A 41 -3.56 37.31 -11.15
C SER A 41 -4.71 37.10 -10.16
N ALA A 42 -5.43 38.16 -9.81
CA ALA A 42 -6.49 38.09 -8.81
C ALA A 42 -7.68 37.21 -9.21
N GLU A 43 -7.91 37.02 -10.51
CA GLU A 43 -8.97 36.18 -11.06
C GLU A 43 -8.48 34.79 -11.51
N ASP A 44 -7.16 34.53 -11.41
CA ASP A 44 -6.58 33.26 -11.81
C ASP A 44 -6.95 32.15 -10.80
N LYS A 45 -7.05 30.92 -11.29
CA LYS A 45 -7.13 29.74 -10.44
C LYS A 45 -5.73 29.44 -9.91
N LEU A 46 -5.49 29.71 -8.64
CA LEU A 46 -4.16 29.59 -8.01
C LEU A 46 -4.08 28.46 -6.99
N LEU A 47 -5.21 27.95 -6.48
CA LEU A 47 -5.20 26.89 -5.47
C LEU A 47 -4.65 25.60 -6.08
N GLY A 48 -3.60 25.03 -5.48
CA GLY A 48 -2.88 23.85 -5.99
C GLY A 48 -1.76 24.17 -6.99
N GLU A 49 -1.63 25.42 -7.44
CA GLU A 49 -0.59 25.85 -8.38
C GLU A 49 0.81 25.62 -7.79
N MET A 50 1.72 25.07 -8.61
CA MET A 50 3.14 24.96 -8.28
C MET A 50 3.84 26.29 -8.56
N VAL A 51 4.52 26.79 -7.55
CA VAL A 51 5.18 28.10 -7.59
C VAL A 51 6.61 28.03 -7.12
N CYS A 52 7.40 29.04 -7.50
CA CYS A 52 8.77 29.18 -7.07
C CYS A 52 9.14 30.65 -6.79
N PHE A 53 10.14 30.82 -5.94
CA PHE A 53 10.75 32.11 -5.63
C PHE A 53 12.21 31.92 -5.22
N LEU A 54 12.98 32.99 -5.23
CA LEU A 54 14.38 32.96 -4.89
C LEU A 54 14.62 33.53 -3.49
N VAL A 55 15.47 32.85 -2.72
CA VAL A 55 15.94 33.29 -1.41
C VAL A 55 17.48 33.41 -1.44
N LYS A 56 18.02 34.45 -0.82
CA LYS A 56 19.48 34.55 -0.62
C LYS A 56 19.84 33.99 0.75
N GLU A 57 20.64 32.93 0.75
CA GLU A 57 21.08 32.27 1.96
C GLU A 57 22.58 31.97 1.91
N GLY A 58 23.32 32.43 2.92
CA GLY A 58 24.77 32.22 2.95
C GLY A 58 25.52 32.76 1.74
N GLY A 59 25.01 33.80 1.08
CA GLY A 59 25.59 34.38 -0.14
C GLY A 59 25.30 33.62 -1.42
N LYS A 60 24.48 32.56 -1.36
CA LYS A 60 24.01 31.76 -2.51
C LYS A 60 22.56 32.07 -2.81
N ASN A 61 22.14 31.87 -4.06
CA ASN A 61 20.73 31.88 -4.42
C ASN A 61 20.16 30.46 -4.25
N VAL A 62 19.06 30.40 -3.52
CA VAL A 62 18.28 29.17 -3.29
C VAL A 62 16.96 29.33 -4.00
N LEU A 63 16.64 28.41 -4.90
CA LEU A 63 15.33 28.32 -5.51
C LEU A 63 14.41 27.51 -4.60
N VAL A 64 13.30 28.09 -4.18
CA VAL A 64 12.30 27.46 -3.33
C VAL A 64 11.08 27.12 -4.17
N LEU A 65 10.58 25.89 -4.04
CA LEU A 65 9.36 25.41 -4.69
C LEU A 65 8.32 25.03 -3.63
N GLY A 66 7.06 25.28 -3.95
CA GLY A 66 5.94 24.87 -3.14
C GLY A 66 4.63 24.92 -3.90
N GLN A 67 3.57 24.51 -3.24
CA GLN A 67 2.20 24.61 -3.78
C GLN A 67 1.39 25.60 -2.96
N ILE A 68 0.50 26.31 -3.65
CA ILE A 68 -0.49 27.17 -3.00
C ILE A 68 -1.56 26.30 -2.36
N THR A 69 -1.64 26.33 -1.04
CA THR A 69 -2.54 25.48 -0.25
C THR A 69 -3.72 26.21 0.37
N GLU A 70 -3.67 27.53 0.43
CA GLU A 70 -4.75 28.36 0.96
C GLU A 70 -4.78 29.70 0.24
N ILE A 71 -5.98 30.24 0.01
CA ILE A 71 -6.21 31.60 -0.50
C ILE A 71 -7.21 32.30 0.40
N LYS A 72 -6.90 33.51 0.80
CA LYS A 72 -7.73 34.37 1.66
C LYS A 72 -7.89 35.75 1.05
N THR A 73 -8.99 36.39 1.37
CA THR A 73 -9.20 37.82 1.10
C THR A 73 -9.20 38.55 2.44
N GLU A 74 -8.35 39.54 2.59
CA GLU A 74 -8.32 40.43 3.73
C GLU A 74 -8.69 41.84 3.29
N ASN A 75 -9.55 42.47 4.06
CA ASN A 75 -9.91 43.86 3.86
C ASN A 75 -10.05 44.52 5.25
N LYS A 76 -9.03 45.32 5.60
CA LYS A 76 -8.95 45.96 6.92
C LYS A 76 -10.16 46.82 7.23
N TRP A 77 -10.75 47.45 6.22
CA TRP A 77 -11.95 48.28 6.40
C TRP A 77 -13.20 47.46 6.75
N HIS A 78 -13.29 46.25 6.22
CA HIS A 78 -14.37 45.32 6.58
C HIS A 78 -14.22 44.72 7.99
N GLU A 79 -13.02 44.71 8.54
CA GLU A 79 -12.74 44.23 9.88
C GLU A 79 -12.96 45.31 10.95
N GLU A 80 -12.86 46.59 10.58
CA GLU A 80 -13.00 47.72 11.45
C GLU A 80 -14.40 47.82 12.06
N PRO A 81 -14.57 47.82 13.41
CA PRO A 81 -15.89 47.79 14.06
C PRO A 81 -16.81 48.91 13.65
N SER A 82 -16.27 50.09 13.39
CA SER A 82 -17.04 51.28 12.94
C SER A 82 -17.73 51.08 11.58
N PHE A 83 -17.09 50.34 10.68
CA PHE A 83 -17.65 50.06 9.36
C PHE A 83 -18.55 48.83 9.32
N LYS A 84 -18.45 47.91 10.28
CA LYS A 84 -19.33 46.73 10.34
C LYS A 84 -20.81 47.06 10.38
N SER A 85 -21.19 48.18 11.02
CA SER A 85 -22.58 48.62 11.08
C SER A 85 -23.09 49.12 9.73
N VAL A 86 -22.22 49.76 8.92
CA VAL A 86 -22.54 50.22 7.56
C VAL A 86 -22.68 49.02 6.64
N ILE A 87 -21.75 48.05 6.72
CA ILE A 87 -21.81 46.82 5.93
C ILE A 87 -23.07 46.01 6.20
N LYS A 88 -23.50 45.91 7.48
CA LYS A 88 -24.74 45.22 7.83
C LYS A 88 -25.99 45.88 7.25
N ARG A 89 -25.97 47.20 7.04
CA ARG A 89 -27.12 47.95 6.48
C ARG A 89 -27.13 47.98 4.96
N HIS A 90 -25.96 48.11 4.34
CA HIS A 90 -25.82 48.37 2.89
C HIS A 90 -25.21 47.21 2.10
N GLY A 91 -24.70 46.14 2.77
CA GLY A 91 -24.07 44.99 2.17
C GLY A 91 -22.64 45.22 1.67
N SER A 92 -22.21 46.49 1.55
CA SER A 92 -20.86 46.84 1.08
C SER A 92 -20.46 48.22 1.58
N LEU A 93 -19.18 48.54 1.48
CA LEU A 93 -18.61 49.88 1.67
C LEU A 93 -18.31 50.46 0.30
N PRO A 94 -19.01 51.61 -0.10
CA PRO A 94 -18.71 52.25 -1.37
C PRO A 94 -17.21 52.59 -1.50
N HIS A 95 -16.62 52.30 -2.64
CA HIS A 95 -15.20 52.53 -2.98
C HIS A 95 -14.16 51.76 -2.16
N LEU A 96 -14.56 50.88 -1.19
CA LEU A 96 -13.65 50.09 -0.38
C LEU A 96 -13.86 48.58 -0.56
N SER A 97 -15.13 48.15 -0.68
CA SER A 97 -15.43 46.74 -0.92
C SER A 97 -14.97 46.36 -2.34
N GLY A 98 -14.16 45.31 -2.46
CA GLY A 98 -13.57 44.85 -3.71
C GLY A 98 -12.30 45.60 -4.10
N VAL A 99 -12.27 46.92 -3.92
CA VAL A 99 -11.11 47.77 -4.35
C VAL A 99 -9.97 47.72 -3.34
N ALA A 100 -10.31 47.66 -2.04
CA ALA A 100 -9.31 47.58 -0.97
C ALA A 100 -9.07 46.14 -0.50
N ASP A 101 -9.50 45.16 -1.27
CA ASP A 101 -9.27 43.76 -0.96
C ASP A 101 -7.81 43.39 -1.21
N ASN A 102 -7.15 42.84 -0.21
CA ASN A 102 -5.85 42.22 -0.35
C ASN A 102 -6.05 40.69 -0.45
N ARG A 103 -5.68 40.10 -1.57
CA ARG A 103 -5.73 38.65 -1.78
C ARG A 103 -4.40 38.03 -1.39
N ILE A 104 -4.46 37.18 -0.39
CA ILE A 104 -3.31 36.54 0.21
C ILE A 104 -3.38 35.04 -0.06
N ALA A 105 -2.27 34.46 -0.49
CA ALA A 105 -2.15 33.01 -0.59
C ALA A 105 -1.07 32.49 0.37
N THR A 106 -1.22 31.25 0.78
CA THR A 106 -0.21 30.53 1.56
C THR A 106 0.43 29.47 0.67
N ILE A 107 1.75 29.47 0.59
CA ILE A 107 2.55 28.42 -0.04
C ILE A 107 3.05 27.48 1.05
N THR A 108 2.77 26.18 0.92
CA THR A 108 3.48 25.13 1.64
C THR A 108 4.78 24.84 0.91
N VAL A 109 5.93 25.07 1.55
CA VAL A 109 7.25 24.84 0.96
C VAL A 109 7.50 23.33 0.86
N GLN A 110 7.72 22.82 -0.35
CA GLN A 110 7.92 21.40 -0.63
C GLN A 110 9.39 21.04 -0.81
N SER A 111 10.16 21.88 -1.50
CA SER A 111 11.58 21.65 -1.72
C SER A 111 12.32 22.95 -1.95
N SER A 112 13.61 22.90 -1.76
CA SER A 112 14.51 23.99 -2.12
C SER A 112 15.82 23.46 -2.70
N PHE A 113 16.41 24.23 -3.61
CA PHE A 113 17.59 23.84 -4.35
C PHE A 113 18.61 24.98 -4.35
N THR A 114 19.88 24.65 -4.06
CA THR A 114 20.98 25.56 -4.35
C THR A 114 21.31 25.50 -5.82
N LEU A 115 21.41 26.63 -6.46
CA LEU A 115 21.87 26.73 -7.84
C LEU A 115 23.40 26.59 -7.86
N GLY A 116 23.92 25.65 -8.64
CA GLY A 116 25.32 25.33 -8.75
C GLY A 116 26.16 26.48 -9.33
N LYS A 117 27.47 26.38 -9.17
CA LYS A 117 28.41 27.40 -9.66
C LYS A 117 28.74 27.21 -11.15
N ASN A 118 28.50 26.05 -11.72
CA ASN A 118 28.74 25.72 -13.11
C ASN A 118 27.45 25.11 -13.74
N GLU A 119 27.29 25.16 -15.06
CA GLU A 119 26.20 24.50 -15.77
C GLU A 119 26.15 23.00 -15.53
N ALA A 120 27.27 22.38 -15.10
CA ALA A 120 27.37 20.97 -14.76
C ALA A 120 26.97 20.66 -13.31
N ASP A 121 26.89 21.64 -12.41
CA ASP A 121 26.59 21.49 -10.99
C ASP A 121 25.11 21.80 -10.70
N PHE A 122 24.19 21.15 -11.38
CA PHE A 122 22.75 21.47 -11.35
C PHE A 122 22.00 20.75 -10.24
N PRO A 123 20.85 21.29 -9.82
CA PRO A 123 20.65 21.89 -8.51
C PRO A 123 20.73 20.85 -7.41
N GLU A 124 21.51 21.11 -6.37
CA GLU A 124 21.56 20.25 -5.18
C GLU A 124 20.37 20.55 -4.27
N ALA A 125 19.76 19.47 -3.74
CA ALA A 125 18.74 19.59 -2.71
C ALA A 125 19.28 20.38 -1.50
N HIS A 126 18.53 21.37 -1.06
CA HIS A 126 18.87 22.26 0.04
C HIS A 126 17.75 22.30 1.07
N LYS A 127 18.10 22.51 2.32
CA LYS A 127 17.12 22.79 3.36
C LYS A 127 17.08 24.30 3.59
N LEU A 128 15.94 24.94 3.31
CA LEU A 128 15.75 26.34 3.62
C LEU A 128 15.87 26.55 5.14
N ALA A 129 16.85 27.31 5.56
CA ALA A 129 17.14 27.56 6.97
C ALA A 129 16.85 29.03 7.39
N ASN A 130 16.37 29.85 6.44
CA ASN A 130 16.05 31.25 6.69
C ASN A 130 14.67 31.58 6.04
N SER A 131 13.97 32.58 6.57
CA SER A 131 12.74 33.08 5.97
C SER A 131 13.02 33.91 4.73
N PRO A 132 12.16 33.86 3.70
CA PRO A 132 12.29 34.70 2.52
C PRO A 132 12.05 36.18 2.85
N SER A 133 12.74 37.08 2.14
CA SER A 133 12.50 38.50 2.27
C SER A 133 11.17 38.89 1.58
N THR A 134 10.42 39.79 2.21
CA THR A 134 9.21 40.35 1.62
C THR A 134 9.49 41.07 0.28
N GLY A 135 8.52 41.05 -0.63
CA GLY A 135 8.64 41.67 -1.95
C GLY A 135 9.40 40.83 -2.99
N GLN A 136 9.87 39.63 -2.65
CA GLN A 136 10.46 38.73 -3.64
C GLN A 136 9.39 38.25 -4.60
N PRO A 137 9.61 38.27 -5.94
CA PRO A 137 8.66 37.81 -6.93
C PRO A 137 8.40 36.31 -6.79
N VAL A 138 7.14 35.93 -6.75
CA VAL A 138 6.68 34.53 -6.80
C VAL A 138 6.14 34.26 -8.19
N LYS A 139 6.60 33.17 -8.81
CA LYS A 139 6.30 32.81 -10.20
C LYS A 139 5.74 31.41 -10.29
N ARG A 140 4.93 31.14 -11.32
CA ARG A 140 4.47 29.80 -11.68
C ARG A 140 5.63 28.95 -12.19
N ILE A 141 5.64 27.69 -11.83
CA ILE A 141 6.52 26.69 -12.45
C ILE A 141 5.88 26.23 -13.77
N THR A 142 6.72 26.01 -14.78
CA THR A 142 6.33 25.39 -16.05
C THR A 142 6.89 23.98 -16.17
N ASN A 143 6.36 23.16 -17.10
CA ASN A 143 6.92 21.85 -17.37
C ASN A 143 8.39 21.92 -17.81
N ASP A 144 8.78 22.95 -18.55
CA ASP A 144 10.17 23.14 -18.98
C ASP A 144 11.10 23.49 -17.81
N SER A 145 10.64 24.38 -16.91
CA SER A 145 11.36 24.65 -15.66
C SER A 145 11.49 23.39 -14.81
N MET A 146 10.43 22.57 -14.72
CA MET A 146 10.44 21.32 -13.97
C MET A 146 11.41 20.30 -14.57
N ARG A 147 11.41 20.15 -15.91
CA ARG A 147 12.38 19.27 -16.59
C ARG A 147 13.82 19.68 -16.34
N LEU A 148 14.09 20.96 -16.41
CA LEU A 148 15.41 21.50 -16.18
C LEU A 148 15.88 21.26 -14.72
N LEU A 149 15.01 21.48 -13.73
CA LEU A 149 15.28 21.21 -12.33
C LEU A 149 15.54 19.72 -12.03
N MET A 150 14.88 18.84 -12.76
CA MET A 150 14.94 17.41 -12.54
C MET A 150 16.00 16.71 -13.41
N LYS A 151 16.80 17.43 -14.16
CA LYS A 151 17.75 16.86 -15.15
C LYS A 151 18.71 15.84 -14.55
N GLU A 152 19.24 16.07 -13.34
CA GLU A 152 20.14 15.13 -12.67
C GLU A 152 19.45 13.90 -12.09
N TYR A 153 18.17 14.01 -11.80
CA TYR A 153 17.35 12.89 -11.29
C TYR A 153 16.76 12.05 -12.42
N GLY A 154 16.97 12.44 -13.69
CA GLY A 154 16.15 12.20 -14.86
C GLY A 154 15.97 10.77 -15.36
N LYS A 155 16.76 9.79 -14.94
CA LYS A 155 16.66 8.44 -15.53
C LYS A 155 15.60 7.53 -14.89
N ASN A 156 15.12 7.87 -13.69
CA ASN A 156 14.20 7.06 -12.91
C ASN A 156 12.95 7.84 -12.47
N LEU A 157 12.67 8.97 -13.13
CA LEU A 157 11.50 9.77 -12.82
C LEU A 157 10.31 9.39 -13.71
N VAL A 158 9.14 9.38 -13.09
CA VAL A 158 7.85 9.15 -13.76
C VAL A 158 6.87 10.26 -13.39
N CYS A 159 5.91 10.51 -14.25
CA CYS A 159 4.78 11.38 -13.99
C CYS A 159 3.57 10.51 -13.65
N LEU A 160 3.11 10.57 -12.41
CA LEU A 160 1.87 9.91 -11.97
C LEU A 160 0.63 10.75 -12.23
N GLY A 161 0.83 12.05 -12.32
CA GLY A 161 -0.23 13.02 -12.44
C GLY A 161 0.33 14.42 -12.46
N LYS A 162 -0.56 15.39 -12.57
CA LYS A 162 -0.27 16.81 -12.65
C LYS A 162 -0.52 17.46 -11.28
N ALA A 163 0.19 18.54 -10.99
CA ALA A 163 -0.14 19.35 -9.83
C ALA A 163 -1.62 19.77 -9.89
N TYR A 164 -2.29 19.78 -8.75
CA TYR A 164 -3.74 19.93 -8.66
C TYR A 164 -4.25 21.14 -9.47
N ASP A 165 -5.25 20.89 -10.33
CA ASP A 165 -5.88 21.86 -11.25
C ASP A 165 -4.90 22.60 -12.18
N THR A 166 -3.78 21.96 -12.54
CA THR A 166 -2.76 22.51 -13.44
C THR A 166 -2.36 21.51 -14.52
N ASP A 167 -1.50 21.93 -15.46
CA ASP A 167 -0.89 21.05 -16.47
C ASP A 167 0.56 20.65 -16.13
N VAL A 168 1.06 21.03 -14.95
CA VAL A 168 2.45 20.77 -14.56
C VAL A 168 2.60 19.36 -14.06
N CYS A 169 3.37 18.54 -14.76
CA CYS A 169 3.71 17.19 -14.31
C CYS A 169 4.55 17.24 -13.04
N VAL A 170 4.15 16.47 -12.03
CA VAL A 170 4.93 16.29 -10.78
C VAL A 170 5.78 15.05 -10.91
N PRO A 171 7.12 15.18 -10.89
CA PRO A 171 8.01 14.04 -11.02
C PRO A 171 8.04 13.19 -9.76
N PHE A 172 7.88 11.88 -9.92
CA PHE A 172 8.00 10.89 -8.87
C PHE A 172 9.20 9.99 -9.11
N TRP A 173 9.84 9.57 -8.05
CA TRP A 173 10.81 8.48 -8.06
C TRP A 173 10.33 7.36 -7.14
N PHE A 174 10.10 6.22 -7.67
CA PHE A 174 9.82 5.05 -6.86
C PHE A 174 11.15 4.36 -6.52
N LYS A 175 11.89 4.91 -5.54
CA LYS A 175 13.08 4.25 -5.03
C LYS A 175 12.67 2.93 -4.40
N HIS A 176 13.16 1.85 -4.96
CA HIS A 176 12.96 0.56 -4.36
C HIS A 176 14.08 0.19 -3.38
N PHE A 177 14.04 -0.99 -2.86
CA PHE A 177 14.63 -1.35 -1.60
C PHE A 177 16.12 -1.71 -1.69
N GLY A 178 16.68 -1.75 -2.89
CA GLY A 178 18.04 -2.17 -3.15
C GLY A 178 19.11 -1.13 -2.81
N ASN A 179 20.27 -1.31 -3.41
CA ASN A 179 21.46 -0.51 -3.10
C ASN A 179 21.26 0.98 -3.42
N PRO A 180 21.51 1.90 -2.46
CA PRO A 180 21.38 3.34 -2.71
C PRO A 180 22.24 3.88 -3.85
N LYS A 181 23.41 3.29 -4.11
CA LYS A 181 24.31 3.69 -5.21
C LYS A 181 23.71 3.41 -6.60
N GLU A 182 22.77 2.46 -6.68
CA GLU A 182 22.11 2.04 -7.91
C GLU A 182 20.69 2.57 -8.05
N GLY A 183 20.28 3.47 -7.15
CA GLY A 183 18.96 4.09 -7.16
C GLY A 183 17.99 3.51 -6.14
N GLY A 184 18.39 2.51 -5.35
CA GLY A 184 17.60 1.96 -4.26
C GLY A 184 17.53 2.89 -3.04
N ALA A 185 16.72 2.53 -2.07
CA ALA A 185 16.53 3.27 -0.82
C ALA A 185 17.39 2.75 0.34
N GLY A 186 18.01 1.59 0.19
CA GLY A 186 18.74 0.86 1.24
C GLY A 186 17.83 0.09 2.20
N ASP A 187 16.65 0.64 2.50
CA ASP A 187 15.62 0.04 3.33
C ASP A 187 14.32 -0.08 2.54
N ALA A 188 13.57 -1.15 2.79
CA ALA A 188 12.23 -1.29 2.24
C ALA A 188 11.27 -0.25 2.84
N TYR A 189 10.40 0.32 2.02
CA TYR A 189 9.35 1.23 2.46
C TYR A 189 8.01 0.50 2.55
N HIS A 190 7.23 0.83 3.58
CA HIS A 190 5.83 0.44 3.62
C HIS A 190 4.98 1.61 3.15
N ILE A 191 3.95 1.29 2.38
CA ILE A 191 3.16 2.23 1.60
C ILE A 191 1.70 2.04 1.95
N GLY A 192 0.96 3.12 2.13
CA GLY A 192 -0.49 3.10 2.29
C GLY A 192 -1.18 3.89 1.18
N VAL A 193 -2.17 3.27 0.53
CA VAL A 193 -3.04 3.91 -0.46
C VAL A 193 -4.47 3.90 0.07
N PHE A 194 -5.00 5.08 0.37
CA PHE A 194 -6.26 5.27 1.07
C PHE A 194 -7.23 6.14 0.26
N GLY A 195 -8.53 5.89 0.41
CA GLY A 195 -9.56 6.71 -0.22
C GLY A 195 -10.88 5.94 -0.34
N ARG A 196 -12.00 6.64 -0.49
CA ARG A 196 -13.30 6.01 -0.63
C ARG A 196 -13.43 5.24 -1.95
N THR A 197 -14.45 4.40 -2.05
CA THR A 197 -14.83 3.77 -3.32
C THR A 197 -15.04 4.85 -4.39
N GLY A 198 -14.49 4.62 -5.59
CA GLY A 198 -14.54 5.60 -6.68
C GLY A 198 -13.47 6.71 -6.61
N SER A 199 -12.60 6.74 -5.60
CA SER A 199 -11.52 7.74 -5.51
C SER A 199 -10.31 7.48 -6.42
N GLY A 200 -10.30 6.40 -7.21
CA GLY A 200 -9.17 6.06 -8.09
C GLY A 200 -8.03 5.25 -7.42
N LYS A 201 -8.23 4.70 -6.20
CA LYS A 201 -7.19 3.94 -5.47
C LYS A 201 -6.50 2.87 -6.30
N THR A 202 -7.27 2.02 -6.97
CA THR A 202 -6.73 0.87 -7.72
C THR A 202 -5.86 1.34 -8.89
N VAL A 203 -6.30 2.34 -9.64
CA VAL A 203 -5.53 2.94 -10.74
C VAL A 203 -4.25 3.61 -10.22
N THR A 204 -4.37 4.38 -9.13
CA THR A 204 -3.21 5.01 -8.48
C THR A 204 -2.20 3.96 -8.00
N ALA A 205 -2.66 2.92 -7.30
CA ALA A 205 -1.79 1.82 -6.84
C ALA A 205 -1.14 1.09 -8.02
N ALA A 206 -1.88 0.83 -9.10
CA ALA A 206 -1.34 0.22 -10.31
C ALA A 206 -0.24 1.07 -10.94
N ASN A 207 -0.46 2.38 -11.07
CA ASN A 207 0.56 3.30 -11.59
C ASN A 207 1.79 3.37 -10.67
N MET A 208 1.62 3.31 -9.35
CA MET A 208 2.74 3.19 -8.41
C MET A 208 3.50 1.88 -8.60
N ILE A 209 2.80 0.75 -8.75
CA ILE A 209 3.40 -0.57 -9.03
C ILE A 209 4.23 -0.52 -10.32
N LEU A 210 3.67 0.05 -11.39
CA LEU A 210 4.38 0.23 -12.67
C LEU A 210 5.59 1.15 -12.51
N GLY A 211 5.47 2.20 -11.68
CA GLY A 211 6.58 3.10 -11.34
C GLY A 211 7.74 2.37 -10.64
N TYR A 212 7.44 1.50 -9.69
CA TYR A 212 8.44 0.65 -9.03
C TYR A 212 9.07 -0.35 -10.01
N ALA A 213 8.27 -0.97 -10.85
CA ALA A 213 8.75 -1.96 -11.83
C ALA A 213 9.65 -1.34 -12.92
N ARG A 214 9.47 -0.06 -13.25
CA ARG A 214 10.30 0.68 -14.23
C ARG A 214 11.70 1.03 -13.73
N ASN A 215 11.98 0.91 -12.45
CA ASN A 215 13.28 1.25 -11.91
C ASN A 215 14.41 0.44 -12.55
N LYS A 216 15.60 1.08 -12.59
CA LYS A 216 16.81 0.44 -13.15
C LYS A 216 17.20 -0.81 -12.36
N GLU A 217 17.19 -0.72 -11.04
CA GLU A 217 17.34 -1.87 -10.17
C GLU A 217 15.99 -2.58 -10.07
N LYS A 218 15.95 -3.80 -10.56
CA LYS A 218 14.71 -4.55 -10.72
C LYS A 218 14.18 -5.07 -9.38
N ILE A 219 12.88 -4.97 -9.21
CA ILE A 219 12.13 -5.43 -8.04
C ILE A 219 11.15 -6.53 -8.46
N SER A 220 10.90 -7.48 -7.58
CA SER A 220 9.77 -8.39 -7.73
C SER A 220 8.56 -7.88 -6.96
N ILE A 221 7.37 -8.08 -7.51
CA ILE A 221 6.11 -7.60 -6.92
C ILE A 221 5.12 -8.75 -6.83
N LEU A 222 4.65 -9.00 -5.61
CA LEU A 222 3.59 -9.97 -5.32
C LEU A 222 2.29 -9.23 -4.99
N ILE A 223 1.24 -9.46 -5.74
CA ILE A 223 -0.07 -8.85 -5.53
C ILE A 223 -1.05 -9.90 -4.99
N LEU A 224 -1.56 -9.68 -3.78
CA LEU A 224 -2.65 -10.46 -3.19
C LEU A 224 -3.97 -9.76 -3.52
N ASP A 225 -4.76 -10.37 -4.39
CA ASP A 225 -5.97 -9.79 -4.95
C ASP A 225 -7.23 -10.55 -4.50
N PRO A 226 -7.94 -10.08 -3.46
CA PRO A 226 -9.15 -10.73 -2.95
C PRO A 226 -10.43 -10.35 -3.70
N GLN A 227 -10.38 -9.40 -4.64
CA GLN A 227 -11.54 -8.90 -5.37
C GLN A 227 -11.42 -9.02 -6.90
N GLU A 228 -10.36 -9.64 -7.41
CA GLU A 228 -10.08 -9.83 -8.83
C GLU A 228 -9.85 -8.51 -9.60
N GLN A 229 -9.49 -7.42 -8.89
CA GLN A 229 -9.27 -6.11 -9.50
C GLN A 229 -8.03 -6.10 -10.38
N PHE A 230 -6.91 -6.61 -9.88
CA PHE A 230 -5.66 -6.74 -10.61
C PHE A 230 -5.62 -7.97 -11.52
N TYR A 231 -6.34 -9.03 -11.13
CA TYR A 231 -6.42 -10.25 -11.94
C TYR A 231 -7.15 -10.03 -13.28
N CYS A 232 -8.17 -9.15 -13.28
CA CYS A 232 -8.91 -8.73 -14.48
C CYS A 232 -8.20 -7.56 -15.17
N ASP A 233 -7.14 -7.83 -15.91
CA ASP A 233 -6.19 -6.92 -16.55
C ASP A 233 -6.77 -5.61 -17.13
N ASN A 234 -7.95 -5.68 -17.73
CA ASN A 234 -8.56 -4.54 -18.45
C ASN A 234 -9.21 -3.48 -17.56
N ASN A 235 -9.28 -3.73 -16.25
CA ASN A 235 -9.95 -2.85 -15.29
C ASN A 235 -8.98 -2.02 -14.46
N VAL A 236 -7.68 -2.33 -14.51
CA VAL A 236 -6.67 -1.69 -13.66
C VAL A 236 -6.19 -0.37 -14.24
N ILE A 237 -5.85 -0.37 -15.52
CA ILE A 237 -5.50 0.83 -16.28
C ILE A 237 -6.54 1.00 -17.38
N PRO A 238 -7.28 2.11 -17.42
CA PRO A 238 -8.33 2.31 -18.40
C PRO A 238 -7.83 2.19 -19.84
N GLY A 239 -8.47 1.32 -20.63
CA GLY A 239 -8.16 1.15 -22.06
C GLY A 239 -6.87 0.39 -22.40
N LYS A 240 -6.10 -0.07 -21.40
CA LYS A 240 -4.87 -0.84 -21.62
C LYS A 240 -4.83 -2.13 -20.80
N SER A 241 -4.14 -3.13 -21.34
CA SER A 241 -3.85 -4.35 -20.60
C SER A 241 -2.67 -4.12 -19.63
N PHE A 242 -2.88 -4.37 -18.35
CA PHE A 242 -1.82 -4.30 -17.34
C PHE A 242 -0.67 -5.25 -17.66
N LYS A 243 -0.99 -6.43 -18.18
CA LYS A 243 -0.01 -7.41 -18.66
C LYS A 243 0.84 -6.82 -19.78
N SER A 244 0.23 -6.22 -20.81
CA SER A 244 0.97 -5.68 -21.96
C SER A 244 1.94 -4.57 -21.55
N ILE A 245 1.53 -3.68 -20.64
CA ILE A 245 2.44 -2.65 -20.10
C ILE A 245 3.63 -3.30 -19.38
N ILE A 246 3.39 -4.34 -18.57
CA ILE A 246 4.44 -5.00 -17.78
C ILE A 246 5.42 -5.75 -18.69
N GLU A 247 4.93 -6.57 -19.62
CA GLU A 247 5.76 -7.42 -20.46
C GLU A 247 6.38 -6.66 -21.63
N ASP A 248 5.57 -5.88 -22.38
CA ASP A 248 6.00 -5.26 -23.64
C ASP A 248 6.73 -3.93 -23.42
N GLU A 249 6.27 -3.09 -22.47
CA GLU A 249 6.86 -1.76 -22.26
C GLU A 249 7.96 -1.77 -21.17
N ILE A 250 7.76 -2.53 -20.08
CA ILE A 250 8.68 -2.55 -18.93
C ILE A 250 9.70 -3.69 -19.06
N GLY A 251 9.32 -4.80 -19.72
CA GLY A 251 10.16 -5.98 -19.86
C GLY A 251 10.27 -6.79 -18.57
N CYS A 252 9.22 -6.78 -17.72
CA CYS A 252 9.11 -7.62 -16.53
C CYS A 252 8.32 -8.90 -16.84
N SER A 253 8.70 -10.01 -16.20
CA SER A 253 7.91 -11.24 -16.27
C SER A 253 6.60 -11.06 -15.53
N TYR A 254 5.49 -11.52 -16.12
CA TYR A 254 4.16 -11.42 -15.54
C TYR A 254 3.51 -12.78 -15.43
N GLU A 255 3.05 -13.12 -14.24
CA GLU A 255 2.32 -14.37 -13.97
C GLU A 255 1.08 -14.08 -13.12
N LYS A 256 0.02 -14.85 -13.36
CA LYS A 256 -1.19 -14.77 -12.54
C LYS A 256 -1.74 -16.16 -12.24
N TYR A 257 -2.21 -16.33 -11.01
CA TYR A 257 -2.72 -17.60 -10.51
C TYR A 257 -4.02 -17.44 -9.76
N ILE A 258 -4.93 -18.40 -9.95
CA ILE A 258 -6.14 -18.54 -9.15
C ILE A 258 -5.91 -19.53 -8.03
N VAL A 259 -6.19 -19.12 -6.81
CA VAL A 259 -6.18 -19.97 -5.64
C VAL A 259 -7.61 -20.49 -5.39
N PRO A 260 -7.83 -21.78 -5.20
CA PRO A 260 -6.86 -22.89 -5.11
C PRO A 260 -6.65 -23.68 -6.40
N ASP A 261 -7.19 -23.24 -7.53
CA ASP A 261 -7.28 -24.07 -8.74
C ASP A 261 -5.91 -24.34 -9.37
N GLN A 262 -5.00 -23.37 -9.33
CA GLN A 262 -3.68 -23.42 -9.98
C GLN A 262 -2.52 -23.53 -8.99
N ILE A 263 -2.81 -23.47 -7.69
CA ILE A 263 -1.79 -23.48 -6.63
C ILE A 263 -2.13 -24.58 -5.62
N HIS A 264 -1.10 -25.27 -5.14
CA HIS A 264 -1.21 -26.16 -4.00
C HIS A 264 -0.40 -25.67 -2.80
N LEU A 265 -0.88 -25.99 -1.61
CA LEU A 265 -0.21 -25.74 -0.34
C LEU A 265 0.96 -26.71 -0.12
N PRO A 266 1.93 -26.36 0.74
CA PRO A 266 2.98 -27.29 1.13
C PRO A 266 2.37 -28.51 1.82
N SER A 267 2.98 -29.67 1.64
CA SER A 267 2.54 -30.94 2.25
C SER A 267 2.84 -30.97 3.76
N ASP A 268 2.25 -30.04 4.50
CA ASP A 268 2.40 -29.89 5.94
C ASP A 268 1.13 -30.35 6.68
N PRO A 269 1.19 -31.43 7.49
CA PRO A 269 0.08 -31.89 8.29
C PRO A 269 -0.50 -30.87 9.25
N TYR A 270 0.34 -29.98 9.80
CA TYR A 270 -0.12 -28.93 10.69
C TYR A 270 -1.06 -27.95 9.96
N ILE A 271 -0.66 -27.49 8.78
CA ILE A 271 -1.49 -26.59 7.95
C ILE A 271 -2.82 -27.27 7.59
N PHE A 272 -2.77 -28.55 7.23
CA PHE A 272 -3.97 -29.34 6.93
C PHE A 272 -4.90 -29.43 8.14
N SER A 273 -4.37 -29.82 9.29
CA SER A 273 -5.17 -29.99 10.51
C SER A 273 -5.77 -28.67 11.00
N GLU A 274 -5.06 -27.55 10.84
CA GLU A 274 -5.57 -26.18 11.06
C GLU A 274 -6.76 -25.88 10.14
N LEU A 275 -6.64 -26.16 8.85
CA LEU A 275 -7.74 -25.96 7.89
C LEU A 275 -8.97 -26.82 8.24
N ILE A 276 -8.76 -28.08 8.62
CA ILE A 276 -9.83 -28.98 9.03
C ILE A 276 -10.51 -28.50 10.32
N PHE A 277 -9.74 -28.04 11.30
CA PHE A 277 -10.28 -27.45 12.53
C PHE A 277 -11.13 -26.22 12.23
N ASN A 278 -10.59 -25.32 11.44
CA ASN A 278 -11.23 -24.04 11.09
C ASN A 278 -12.47 -24.19 10.18
N SER A 279 -12.55 -25.27 9.41
CA SER A 279 -13.73 -25.57 8.59
C SER A 279 -14.96 -25.99 9.42
N GLY A 280 -14.77 -26.24 10.72
CA GLY A 280 -15.80 -26.79 11.60
C GLY A 280 -16.01 -28.30 11.44
N PHE A 281 -15.21 -28.98 10.61
CA PHE A 281 -15.26 -30.43 10.41
C PHE A 281 -15.12 -31.18 11.74
N ILE A 282 -14.08 -30.85 12.54
CA ILE A 282 -13.80 -31.50 13.82
C ILE A 282 -15.02 -31.43 14.75
N ARG A 283 -15.60 -30.22 14.88
CA ARG A 283 -16.76 -30.00 15.75
C ARG A 283 -17.96 -30.84 15.33
N LYS A 284 -18.27 -30.90 14.04
CA LYS A 284 -19.41 -31.61 13.50
C LYS A 284 -19.19 -33.13 13.47
N ALA A 285 -18.05 -33.59 12.95
CA ALA A 285 -17.74 -35.02 12.80
C ALA A 285 -17.61 -35.72 14.15
N PHE A 286 -16.79 -35.14 15.06
CA PHE A 286 -16.48 -35.74 16.36
C PHE A 286 -17.42 -35.28 17.48
N ARG A 287 -18.43 -34.43 17.19
CA ARG A 287 -19.37 -33.86 18.19
C ARG A 287 -18.69 -33.15 19.35
N ILE A 288 -17.63 -32.43 19.06
CA ILE A 288 -16.87 -31.67 20.03
C ILE A 288 -17.46 -30.27 20.17
N MET A 289 -17.84 -29.88 21.39
CA MET A 289 -18.58 -28.63 21.63
C MET A 289 -17.68 -27.48 22.10
N THR A 290 -16.54 -27.78 22.70
CA THR A 290 -15.60 -26.76 23.22
C THR A 290 -14.42 -26.58 22.28
N GLU A 291 -13.89 -25.36 22.21
CA GLU A 291 -12.75 -24.99 21.37
C GLU A 291 -11.50 -25.73 21.82
N GLU A 292 -11.21 -25.75 23.12
CA GLU A 292 -10.09 -26.47 23.72
C GLU A 292 -10.01 -27.94 23.31
N LYS A 293 -11.15 -28.66 23.36
CA LYS A 293 -11.21 -30.06 22.92
C LYS A 293 -11.07 -30.20 21.41
N GLY A 294 -11.54 -29.19 20.65
CA GLY A 294 -11.35 -29.14 19.20
C GLY A 294 -9.87 -29.01 18.83
N GLU A 295 -9.12 -28.20 19.54
CA GLU A 295 -7.67 -28.06 19.38
C GLU A 295 -6.93 -29.35 19.71
N LEU A 296 -7.29 -30.02 20.80
CA LEU A 296 -6.72 -31.33 21.13
C LEU A 296 -6.97 -32.34 20.01
N MET A 297 -8.17 -32.36 19.42
CA MET A 297 -8.49 -33.26 18.29
C MET A 297 -7.72 -32.88 17.02
N ARG A 298 -7.51 -31.58 16.75
CA ARG A 298 -6.64 -31.11 15.69
C ARG A 298 -5.21 -31.67 15.87
N ASP A 299 -4.67 -31.59 17.08
CA ASP A 299 -3.32 -32.09 17.39
C ASP A 299 -3.21 -33.61 17.24
N VAL A 300 -4.29 -34.35 17.53
CA VAL A 300 -4.34 -35.80 17.28
C VAL A 300 -4.28 -36.09 15.78
N ILE A 301 -5.06 -35.36 14.96
CA ILE A 301 -5.02 -35.49 13.49
C ILE A 301 -3.63 -35.15 12.96
N ASP A 302 -3.04 -34.03 13.39
CA ASP A 302 -1.68 -33.63 12.99
C ASP A 302 -0.65 -34.72 13.28
N ARG A 303 -0.63 -35.27 14.51
CA ARG A 303 0.29 -36.35 14.89
C ARG A 303 0.10 -37.61 14.05
N TYR A 304 -1.16 -38.02 13.83
CA TYR A 304 -1.45 -39.16 12.98
C TYR A 304 -0.90 -38.97 11.56
N MET A 305 -1.13 -37.80 10.97
CA MET A 305 -0.62 -37.48 9.65
C MET A 305 0.92 -37.42 9.60
N ARG A 306 1.57 -36.84 10.62
CA ARG A 306 3.04 -36.82 10.73
C ARG A 306 3.63 -38.21 10.81
N GLY A 307 2.99 -39.12 11.52
CA GLY A 307 3.40 -40.54 11.59
C GLY A 307 3.39 -41.22 10.20
N ARG A 308 2.52 -40.78 9.30
CA ARG A 308 2.39 -41.31 7.94
C ARG A 308 3.32 -40.62 6.91
N LEU A 309 3.94 -39.48 7.24
CA LEU A 309 4.89 -38.78 6.32
C LEU A 309 6.12 -39.61 5.97
N ASN A 310 6.52 -40.53 6.83
CA ASN A 310 7.61 -41.46 6.54
C ASN A 310 7.32 -42.38 5.33
N GLU A 311 6.06 -42.47 4.92
CA GLU A 311 5.62 -43.23 3.74
C GLU A 311 5.70 -42.41 2.43
N GLY A 312 6.16 -41.17 2.48
CA GLY A 312 6.20 -40.22 1.38
C GLY A 312 5.10 -39.16 1.46
N ASN A 313 4.87 -38.45 0.36
CA ASN A 313 3.82 -37.41 0.31
C ASN A 313 2.42 -38.07 0.36
N ILE A 314 1.80 -38.03 1.55
CA ILE A 314 0.48 -38.66 1.79
C ILE A 314 -0.64 -38.04 0.94
N PHE A 315 -0.55 -36.73 0.64
CA PHE A 315 -1.56 -36.03 -0.14
C PHE A 315 -1.59 -36.47 -1.62
N GLU A 316 -0.44 -36.90 -2.16
CA GLU A 316 -0.35 -37.43 -3.53
C GLU A 316 -0.66 -38.93 -3.58
N ARG A 317 -0.40 -39.64 -2.50
CA ARG A 317 -0.55 -41.11 -2.45
C ARG A 317 -1.98 -41.56 -2.21
N TYR A 318 -2.76 -40.79 -1.45
CA TYR A 318 -4.14 -41.12 -1.06
C TYR A 318 -5.13 -40.10 -1.63
N THR A 319 -6.35 -40.57 -1.91
CA THR A 319 -7.47 -39.63 -2.04
C THR A 319 -7.92 -39.19 -0.65
N GLY A 320 -8.51 -37.98 -0.55
CA GLY A 320 -9.00 -37.47 0.73
C GLY A 320 -9.99 -38.43 1.43
N GLY A 321 -10.92 -39.02 0.68
CA GLY A 321 -11.89 -39.97 1.23
C GLY A 321 -11.26 -41.27 1.71
N GLN A 322 -10.27 -41.81 0.99
CA GLN A 322 -9.55 -43.02 1.42
C GLN A 322 -8.79 -42.76 2.73
N PHE A 323 -8.05 -41.65 2.80
CA PHE A 323 -7.28 -41.30 4.00
C PHE A 323 -8.19 -41.06 5.22
N LEU A 324 -9.29 -40.34 5.02
CA LEU A 324 -10.27 -40.08 6.07
C LEU A 324 -10.86 -41.38 6.63
N THR A 325 -11.24 -42.30 5.74
CA THR A 325 -11.78 -43.61 6.14
C THR A 325 -10.77 -44.41 6.94
N GLU A 326 -9.53 -44.50 6.46
CA GLU A 326 -8.45 -45.21 7.14
C GLU A 326 -8.13 -44.57 8.52
N MET A 327 -8.05 -43.25 8.61
CA MET A 327 -7.84 -42.54 9.87
C MET A 327 -8.97 -42.85 10.89
N ILE A 328 -10.21 -42.77 10.46
CA ILE A 328 -11.37 -43.08 11.34
C ILE A 328 -11.34 -44.53 11.82
N GLN A 329 -11.08 -45.47 10.92
CA GLN A 329 -10.94 -46.87 11.29
C GLN A 329 -9.83 -47.10 12.30
N ARG A 330 -8.69 -46.43 12.11
CA ARG A 330 -7.57 -46.51 13.04
C ARG A 330 -7.92 -45.94 14.42
N PHE A 331 -8.61 -44.80 14.45
CA PHE A 331 -9.05 -44.20 15.73
C PHE A 331 -10.12 -45.04 16.44
N ALA A 332 -10.85 -45.87 15.72
CA ALA A 332 -11.87 -46.78 16.27
C ALA A 332 -11.27 -48.11 16.79
N GLN A 333 -10.06 -48.52 16.37
CA GLN A 333 -9.40 -49.76 16.83
C GLN A 333 -8.94 -49.64 18.27
N LYS A 334 -9.33 -50.65 19.11
CA LYS A 334 -9.16 -50.59 20.56
C LYS A 334 -7.89 -51.26 21.13
N ASP A 335 -7.21 -52.11 20.37
CA ASP A 335 -6.27 -53.07 20.94
C ASP A 335 -4.97 -53.24 20.15
N GLN A 336 -4.23 -52.18 19.85
CA GLN A 336 -2.86 -52.35 19.36
C GLN A 336 -1.89 -51.45 20.12
N GLU A 337 -0.91 -52.07 20.80
CA GLU A 337 0.09 -51.44 21.66
C GLU A 337 0.96 -50.37 20.96
N GLU A 338 1.06 -50.39 19.66
CA GLU A 338 1.83 -49.39 18.87
C GLU A 338 1.16 -48.02 18.72
N ASP A 339 -0.13 -47.92 18.99
CA ASP A 339 -0.91 -46.68 18.81
C ASP A 339 -1.54 -46.13 20.09
N GLU A 340 -1.02 -46.51 21.23
CA GLU A 340 -1.44 -45.96 22.53
C GLU A 340 -1.50 -44.44 22.57
N ARG A 341 -0.64 -43.74 21.80
CA ARG A 341 -0.59 -42.28 21.78
C ARG A 341 -1.86 -41.64 21.20
N CYS A 342 -2.41 -42.16 20.10
CA CYS A 342 -3.63 -41.60 19.52
C CYS A 342 -4.85 -41.97 20.38
N SER A 343 -4.94 -43.19 20.88
CA SER A 343 -6.06 -43.64 21.71
C SER A 343 -6.06 -42.93 23.09
N VAL A 344 -4.92 -42.65 23.67
CA VAL A 344 -4.78 -41.88 24.91
C VAL A 344 -5.27 -40.44 24.71
N TYR A 345 -4.83 -39.75 23.66
CA TYR A 345 -5.26 -38.36 23.41
C TYR A 345 -6.75 -38.23 23.09
N ILE A 346 -7.32 -39.19 22.34
CA ILE A 346 -8.76 -39.23 22.09
C ILE A 346 -9.54 -39.51 23.38
N ALA A 347 -9.00 -40.32 24.25
CA ALA A 347 -9.57 -40.55 25.57
C ALA A 347 -9.56 -39.28 26.43
N ASP A 348 -8.49 -38.50 26.41
CA ASP A 348 -8.36 -37.25 27.17
C ASP A 348 -9.35 -36.19 26.70
N ILE A 349 -9.61 -36.07 25.39
CA ILE A 349 -10.61 -35.15 24.84
C ILE A 349 -12.00 -35.39 25.46
N TYR A 350 -12.35 -36.65 25.75
CA TYR A 350 -13.67 -37.04 26.24
C TYR A 350 -13.67 -37.41 27.73
N ALA A 351 -12.53 -37.55 28.41
CA ALA A 351 -12.41 -38.16 29.74
C ALA A 351 -12.66 -37.23 30.93
N ALA A 352 -12.92 -35.97 30.77
CA ALA A 352 -13.15 -35.05 31.87
C ALA A 352 -14.55 -35.23 32.52
N GLY A 353 -14.81 -36.41 33.08
CA GLY A 353 -15.99 -36.67 33.90
C GLY A 353 -16.51 -38.09 33.76
N THR A 354 -16.44 -38.85 34.86
CA THR A 354 -17.19 -40.07 35.22
C THR A 354 -17.75 -40.91 34.08
N GLY A 355 -17.34 -42.14 33.96
CA GLY A 355 -17.91 -43.33 33.24
C GLY A 355 -18.72 -43.16 31.93
N GLY A 356 -19.42 -42.07 31.77
CA GLY A 356 -20.24 -41.75 30.61
C GLY A 356 -19.49 -41.16 29.40
N ALA A 357 -18.34 -40.52 29.60
CA ALA A 357 -17.60 -39.85 28.52
C ALA A 357 -16.83 -40.85 27.64
N ARG A 358 -16.29 -41.91 28.20
CA ARG A 358 -15.63 -43.01 27.47
C ARG A 358 -16.64 -43.76 26.58
N GLY A 359 -17.86 -43.96 27.07
CA GLY A 359 -18.95 -44.57 26.31
C GLY A 359 -19.47 -43.65 25.18
N SER A 360 -19.35 -42.33 25.31
CA SER A 360 -19.70 -41.38 24.26
C SER A 360 -18.67 -41.35 23.14
N LEU A 361 -17.39 -41.44 23.45
CA LEU A 361 -16.30 -41.55 22.48
C LEU A 361 -16.46 -42.83 21.64
N VAL A 362 -16.61 -43.97 22.31
CA VAL A 362 -16.80 -45.26 21.61
C VAL A 362 -17.98 -45.20 20.64
N ARG A 363 -19.12 -44.67 21.08
CA ARG A 363 -20.30 -44.53 20.20
C ARG A 363 -20.08 -43.60 19.01
N VAL A 364 -19.33 -42.50 19.19
CA VAL A 364 -18.98 -41.59 18.09
C VAL A 364 -18.05 -42.28 17.10
N MET A 365 -17.03 -42.98 17.56
CA MET A 365 -16.09 -43.72 16.69
C MET A 365 -16.74 -44.91 16.00
N ASP A 366 -17.53 -45.71 16.70
CA ASP A 366 -18.27 -46.81 16.10
C ASP A 366 -19.27 -46.34 15.02
N ARG A 367 -19.92 -45.20 15.27
CA ARG A 367 -20.79 -44.55 14.28
C ARG A 367 -20.02 -44.11 13.04
N LEU A 368 -18.88 -43.45 13.23
CA LEU A 368 -18.05 -42.97 12.13
C LEU A 368 -17.43 -44.11 11.35
N ALA A 369 -16.97 -45.18 12.02
CA ALA A 369 -16.39 -46.35 11.39
C ALA A 369 -17.43 -47.18 10.59
N SER A 370 -18.67 -47.23 11.05
CA SER A 370 -19.74 -48.00 10.40
C SER A 370 -20.53 -47.23 9.35
N GLY A 371 -20.72 -45.93 9.56
CA GLY A 371 -21.59 -45.09 8.72
C GLY A 371 -20.89 -43.92 8.02
N GLY A 372 -19.56 -43.75 8.23
CA GLY A 372 -18.81 -42.59 7.71
C GLY A 372 -19.18 -41.27 8.37
N VAL A 373 -18.59 -40.22 7.89
CA VAL A 373 -18.82 -38.83 8.39
C VAL A 373 -20.06 -38.18 7.78
N GLY A 374 -20.60 -38.74 6.71
CA GLY A 374 -21.68 -38.19 5.89
C GLY A 374 -21.12 -37.32 4.73
N ALA A 375 -21.88 -37.30 3.64
CA ALA A 375 -21.43 -36.71 2.36
C ALA A 375 -21.01 -35.24 2.48
N GLU A 376 -21.68 -34.41 3.28
CA GLU A 376 -21.34 -33.01 3.50
C GLU A 376 -19.95 -32.86 4.14
N LEU A 377 -19.66 -33.62 5.19
CA LEU A 377 -18.40 -33.54 5.90
C LEU A 377 -17.26 -34.18 5.10
N GLU A 378 -17.54 -35.27 4.38
CA GLU A 378 -16.57 -35.88 3.47
C GLU A 378 -16.17 -34.92 2.34
N ALA A 379 -17.12 -34.15 1.82
CA ALA A 379 -16.83 -33.10 0.84
C ALA A 379 -15.94 -32.00 1.41
N ILE A 380 -16.18 -31.55 2.65
CA ILE A 380 -15.30 -30.56 3.32
C ILE A 380 -13.87 -31.09 3.42
N TRP A 381 -13.71 -32.32 3.91
CA TRP A 381 -12.41 -32.96 4.05
C TRP A 381 -11.69 -33.12 2.71
N THR A 382 -12.36 -33.66 1.70
CA THR A 382 -11.81 -33.92 0.37
C THR A 382 -11.43 -32.63 -0.34
N ASN A 383 -12.24 -31.59 -0.19
CA ASN A 383 -11.95 -30.28 -0.75
C ASN A 383 -10.68 -29.68 -0.13
N ILE A 384 -10.55 -29.72 1.21
CA ILE A 384 -9.33 -29.24 1.88
C ILE A 384 -8.13 -30.12 1.48
N TRP A 385 -8.30 -31.44 1.37
CA TRP A 385 -7.25 -32.36 0.90
C TRP A 385 -6.72 -31.97 -0.47
N SER A 386 -7.61 -31.58 -1.38
CA SER A 386 -7.25 -31.17 -2.74
C SER A 386 -6.38 -29.91 -2.83
N LEU A 387 -6.34 -29.10 -1.75
CA LEU A 387 -5.45 -27.93 -1.68
C LEU A 387 -3.98 -28.31 -1.56
N PHE A 388 -3.68 -29.54 -1.14
CA PHE A 388 -2.33 -30.05 -0.94
C PHE A 388 -1.84 -30.95 -2.07
N GLN A 389 -2.70 -31.22 -3.05
CA GLN A 389 -2.38 -32.08 -4.20
C GLN A 389 -1.88 -31.25 -5.37
N SER A 390 -0.77 -31.68 -6.00
CA SER A 390 -0.21 -31.08 -7.21
C SER A 390 -1.02 -31.39 -8.47
N ASN A 391 -1.96 -32.34 -8.38
CA ASN A 391 -2.74 -32.84 -9.50
C ASN A 391 -1.84 -33.23 -10.70
N ASN A 392 -0.89 -34.14 -10.46
CA ASN A 392 0.12 -34.58 -11.45
C ASN A 392 0.96 -33.42 -12.01
N GLY A 393 1.27 -32.41 -11.18
CA GLY A 393 2.10 -31.28 -11.58
C GLY A 393 1.34 -30.17 -12.32
N SER A 394 0.03 -30.23 -12.42
CA SER A 394 -0.77 -29.15 -13.03
C SER A 394 -0.88 -27.91 -12.16
N LYS A 395 -0.75 -28.07 -10.84
CA LYS A 395 -0.71 -26.95 -9.88
C LYS A 395 0.73 -26.63 -9.49
N LYS A 396 1.04 -25.34 -9.35
CA LYS A 396 2.35 -24.90 -8.80
C LYS A 396 2.30 -24.89 -7.28
N SER A 397 3.43 -25.21 -6.65
CA SER A 397 3.59 -25.04 -5.21
C SER A 397 3.65 -23.55 -4.84
N ILE A 398 2.91 -23.15 -3.81
CA ILE A 398 2.99 -21.78 -3.29
C ILE A 398 4.40 -21.43 -2.83
N GLU A 399 5.11 -22.39 -2.24
CA GLU A 399 6.50 -22.21 -1.81
C GLU A 399 7.42 -21.90 -2.99
N SER A 400 7.26 -22.65 -4.11
CA SER A 400 8.07 -22.42 -5.30
C SER A 400 7.80 -21.04 -5.93
N ILE A 401 6.56 -20.56 -5.89
CA ILE A 401 6.20 -19.23 -6.38
C ILE A 401 6.85 -18.16 -5.51
N ILE A 402 6.74 -18.27 -4.19
CA ILE A 402 7.32 -17.30 -3.25
C ILE A 402 8.85 -17.31 -3.32
N ASP A 403 9.46 -18.49 -3.40
CA ASP A 403 10.91 -18.63 -3.53
C ASP A 403 11.43 -18.01 -4.83
N ASP A 404 10.69 -18.17 -5.92
CA ASP A 404 11.01 -17.58 -7.21
C ASP A 404 10.89 -16.06 -7.20
N ILE A 405 9.80 -15.50 -6.63
CA ILE A 405 9.61 -14.06 -6.50
C ILE A 405 10.70 -13.41 -5.66
N ILE A 406 11.06 -14.02 -4.54
CA ILE A 406 12.03 -13.44 -3.60
C ILE A 406 13.47 -13.59 -4.09
N SER A 407 13.77 -14.66 -4.84
CA SER A 407 15.13 -14.94 -5.33
C SER A 407 15.43 -14.32 -6.69
N ASN A 408 14.41 -14.08 -7.51
CA ASN A 408 14.54 -13.55 -8.86
C ASN A 408 13.87 -12.19 -8.98
N ASN A 409 14.65 -11.15 -9.11
CA ASN A 409 14.16 -9.81 -9.37
C ASN A 409 13.57 -9.68 -10.78
N ASN A 410 12.68 -8.70 -11.01
CA ASN A 410 12.04 -8.42 -12.28
C ASN A 410 10.83 -9.32 -12.61
N LYS A 411 10.04 -9.66 -11.61
CA LYS A 411 8.83 -10.48 -11.78
C LYS A 411 7.63 -9.85 -11.05
N ILE A 412 6.49 -9.84 -11.71
CA ILE A 412 5.21 -9.46 -11.10
C ILE A 412 4.29 -10.68 -11.09
N VAL A 413 3.82 -11.05 -9.92
CA VAL A 413 2.92 -12.19 -9.74
C VAL A 413 1.64 -11.74 -9.06
N ILE A 414 0.49 -12.09 -9.62
CA ILE A 414 -0.82 -11.83 -9.06
C ILE A 414 -1.41 -13.14 -8.54
N LEU A 415 -1.72 -13.18 -7.26
CA LEU A 415 -2.45 -14.27 -6.62
C LEU A 415 -3.89 -13.84 -6.41
N ASN A 416 -4.79 -14.35 -7.25
CA ASN A 416 -6.23 -14.18 -7.05
C ASN A 416 -6.67 -15.07 -5.89
N VAL A 417 -6.95 -14.47 -4.76
CA VAL A 417 -7.43 -15.13 -3.54
C VAL A 417 -8.92 -14.91 -3.31
N ALA A 418 -9.67 -14.44 -4.31
CA ALA A 418 -11.11 -14.18 -4.21
C ALA A 418 -11.95 -15.44 -3.96
N GLY A 419 -11.39 -16.63 -4.24
CA GLY A 419 -12.03 -17.90 -3.93
C GLY A 419 -13.26 -18.25 -4.78
N ARG A 420 -13.41 -17.65 -5.94
CA ARG A 420 -14.47 -17.94 -6.91
C ARG A 420 -14.14 -19.15 -7.78
N SER A 421 -13.74 -20.26 -7.16
CA SER A 421 -13.60 -21.53 -7.85
C SER A 421 -14.98 -22.16 -8.05
N SER A 422 -15.20 -22.78 -9.20
CA SER A 422 -16.44 -23.51 -9.51
C SER A 422 -16.68 -24.73 -8.61
N GLN A 423 -15.67 -25.16 -7.87
CA GLN A 423 -15.68 -26.39 -7.07
C GLN A 423 -15.58 -26.17 -5.56
N PHE A 424 -15.23 -24.95 -5.09
CA PHE A 424 -14.91 -24.73 -3.69
C PHE A 424 -15.38 -23.37 -3.19
N ASN A 425 -16.16 -23.35 -2.10
CA ASN A 425 -16.53 -22.11 -1.43
C ASN A 425 -15.39 -21.68 -0.50
N PHE A 426 -14.52 -20.83 -1.01
CA PHE A 426 -13.34 -20.34 -0.30
C PHE A 426 -13.76 -19.24 0.68
N SER A 427 -14.10 -19.63 1.89
CA SER A 427 -14.54 -18.68 2.93
C SER A 427 -13.45 -17.69 3.29
N GLU A 428 -13.81 -16.54 3.86
CA GLU A 428 -12.83 -15.53 4.34
C GLU A 428 -11.80 -16.12 5.29
N ASN A 429 -12.21 -17.11 6.09
CA ASN A 429 -11.32 -17.81 7.01
C ASN A 429 -10.24 -18.64 6.29
N LEU A 430 -10.61 -19.29 5.20
CA LEU A 430 -9.65 -20.03 4.38
C LEU A 430 -8.71 -19.09 3.62
N GLN A 431 -9.22 -17.94 3.16
CA GLN A 431 -8.38 -16.89 2.57
C GLN A 431 -7.35 -16.39 3.59
N ALA A 432 -7.77 -16.12 4.82
CA ALA A 432 -6.88 -15.65 5.88
C ALA A 432 -5.76 -16.66 6.19
N LEU A 433 -6.10 -17.95 6.30
CA LEU A 433 -5.09 -19.01 6.51
C LEU A 433 -4.15 -19.16 5.33
N PHE A 434 -4.65 -19.05 4.10
CA PHE A 434 -3.81 -19.12 2.90
C PHE A 434 -2.82 -17.95 2.85
N ILE A 435 -3.29 -16.74 3.17
CA ILE A 435 -2.44 -15.55 3.23
C ILE A 435 -1.42 -15.68 4.38
N LYS A 436 -1.79 -16.29 5.50
CA LYS A 436 -0.85 -16.59 6.60
C LYS A 436 0.31 -17.46 6.11
N VAL A 437 0.02 -18.55 5.40
CA VAL A 437 1.06 -19.43 4.83
C VAL A 437 1.99 -18.67 3.89
N ILE A 438 1.43 -17.81 3.03
CA ILE A 438 2.21 -16.94 2.14
C ILE A 438 3.14 -16.03 2.96
N GLN A 439 2.61 -15.36 3.98
CA GLN A 439 3.38 -14.42 4.81
C GLN A 439 4.51 -15.13 5.58
N GLU A 440 4.24 -16.27 6.17
CA GLU A 440 5.24 -17.08 6.88
C GLU A 440 6.38 -17.50 5.93
N ARG A 441 6.06 -17.92 4.71
CA ARG A 441 7.07 -18.27 3.71
C ARG A 441 7.90 -17.08 3.25
N ILE A 442 7.26 -15.92 3.02
CA ILE A 442 7.94 -14.66 2.69
C ILE A 442 8.94 -14.28 3.78
N MET A 443 8.51 -14.33 5.04
CA MET A 443 9.37 -14.00 6.19
C MET A 443 10.55 -14.96 6.30
N GLN A 444 10.30 -16.25 6.22
CA GLN A 444 11.34 -17.28 6.28
C GLN A 444 12.38 -17.08 5.19
N LYS A 445 11.93 -16.95 3.94
CA LYS A 445 12.85 -16.79 2.80
C LYS A 445 13.62 -15.47 2.85
N GLY A 446 12.97 -14.38 3.26
CA GLY A 446 13.62 -13.09 3.46
C GLY A 446 14.70 -13.15 4.55
N GLN A 447 14.43 -13.85 5.65
CA GLN A 447 15.40 -14.09 6.71
C GLN A 447 16.59 -14.94 6.23
N ASP A 448 16.33 -15.97 5.44
CA ASP A 448 17.38 -16.85 4.88
C ASP A 448 18.34 -16.05 3.97
N LEU A 449 17.82 -15.16 3.12
CA LEU A 449 18.63 -14.28 2.28
C LEU A 449 19.44 -13.29 3.13
N TYR A 450 18.79 -12.67 4.11
CA TYR A 450 19.45 -11.72 5.00
C TYR A 450 20.61 -12.34 5.78
N THR A 451 20.48 -13.59 6.23
CA THR A 451 21.57 -14.30 6.93
C THR A 451 22.77 -14.58 6.01
N ARG A 452 22.56 -14.60 4.69
CA ARG A 452 23.61 -14.71 3.67
C ARG A 452 24.18 -13.36 3.23
N GLY A 453 23.68 -12.25 3.79
CA GLY A 453 24.07 -10.89 3.39
C GLY A 453 23.39 -10.39 2.11
N GLU A 454 22.32 -11.05 1.67
CA GLU A 454 21.51 -10.70 0.50
C GLU A 454 20.21 -10.01 0.90
N GLN A 455 19.58 -9.29 -0.04
CA GLN A 455 18.27 -8.69 0.13
C GLN A 455 17.27 -9.25 -0.88
N ALA A 456 16.02 -9.41 -0.43
CA ALA A 456 14.95 -9.97 -1.25
C ALA A 456 14.48 -9.04 -2.38
N ASN A 457 14.56 -7.73 -2.18
CA ASN A 457 14.14 -6.70 -3.14
C ASN A 457 12.71 -6.94 -3.68
N CYS A 458 11.75 -7.07 -2.77
CA CYS A 458 10.38 -7.47 -3.07
C CYS A 458 9.34 -6.51 -2.48
N LEU A 459 8.29 -6.19 -3.24
CA LEU A 459 7.11 -5.46 -2.79
C LEU A 459 5.90 -6.40 -2.74
N VAL A 460 5.29 -6.53 -1.56
CA VAL A 460 4.04 -7.27 -1.36
C VAL A 460 2.88 -6.28 -1.34
N VAL A 461 1.97 -6.40 -2.29
CA VAL A 461 0.77 -5.55 -2.41
C VAL A 461 -0.41 -6.31 -1.83
N MET A 462 -1.10 -5.70 -0.88
CA MET A 462 -2.32 -6.24 -0.27
C MET A 462 -3.50 -5.35 -0.65
N ASP A 463 -4.28 -5.79 -1.61
CA ASP A 463 -5.53 -5.10 -1.93
C ASP A 463 -6.60 -5.40 -0.89
N GLU A 464 -7.49 -4.43 -0.63
CA GLU A 464 -8.51 -4.47 0.43
C GLU A 464 -7.95 -4.96 1.79
N ALA A 465 -6.80 -4.41 2.17
CA ALA A 465 -6.01 -4.86 3.32
C ALA A 465 -6.80 -4.93 4.63
N HIS A 466 -7.86 -4.13 4.78
CA HIS A 466 -8.74 -4.15 5.96
C HIS A 466 -9.39 -5.52 6.22
N ARG A 467 -9.52 -6.38 5.21
CA ARG A 467 -10.04 -7.74 5.38
C ARG A 467 -9.11 -8.64 6.18
N PHE A 468 -7.82 -8.39 6.12
CA PHE A 468 -6.77 -9.25 6.68
C PHE A 468 -6.05 -8.64 7.88
N VAL A 469 -6.14 -7.31 8.03
CA VAL A 469 -5.44 -6.54 9.07
C VAL A 469 -6.42 -5.60 9.78
N SER A 470 -7.54 -6.16 10.23
CA SER A 470 -8.58 -5.39 10.92
C SER A 470 -8.26 -5.20 12.39
N VAL A 471 -8.57 -4.00 12.92
CA VAL A 471 -8.47 -3.67 14.35
C VAL A 471 -9.61 -4.31 15.15
N ASP A 472 -10.79 -4.46 14.53
CA ASP A 472 -12.04 -4.77 15.22
C ASP A 472 -12.54 -6.20 14.95
N SER A 473 -11.70 -7.08 14.39
CA SER A 473 -12.12 -8.46 14.16
C SER A 473 -12.25 -9.24 15.45
N SER A 474 -13.41 -9.84 15.66
CA SER A 474 -13.65 -10.81 16.73
C SER A 474 -13.27 -12.25 16.34
N ASP A 475 -12.90 -12.48 15.07
CA ASP A 475 -12.46 -13.80 14.60
C ASP A 475 -11.00 -14.03 15.02
N PRO A 476 -10.72 -15.04 15.86
CA PRO A 476 -9.36 -15.33 16.34
C PRO A 476 -8.33 -15.51 15.21
N ARG A 477 -8.77 -16.01 14.06
CA ARG A 477 -7.92 -16.29 12.88
C ARG A 477 -7.48 -15.02 12.17
N ILE A 478 -8.39 -14.05 12.01
CA ILE A 478 -8.05 -12.74 11.47
C ILE A 478 -7.14 -11.99 12.46
N VAL A 479 -7.38 -12.15 13.77
CA VAL A 479 -6.51 -11.59 14.80
C VAL A 479 -5.10 -12.18 14.73
N GLU A 480 -4.97 -13.48 14.54
CA GLU A 480 -3.68 -14.17 14.40
C GLU A 480 -2.97 -13.74 13.10
N LEU A 481 -3.68 -13.73 11.97
CA LEU A 481 -3.14 -13.23 10.71
C LEU A 481 -2.68 -11.77 10.83
N SER A 482 -3.48 -10.92 11.48
CA SER A 482 -3.11 -9.52 11.75
C SER A 482 -1.81 -9.42 12.54
N LYS A 483 -1.62 -10.24 13.58
CA LYS A 483 -0.36 -10.29 14.34
C LYS A 483 0.81 -10.68 13.45
N ASN A 484 0.66 -11.72 12.63
CA ASN A 484 1.72 -12.17 11.72
C ASN A 484 2.09 -11.10 10.70
N ILE A 485 1.11 -10.37 10.15
CA ILE A 485 1.38 -9.26 9.23
C ILE A 485 2.06 -8.09 9.96
N ILE A 486 1.64 -7.75 11.18
CA ILE A 486 2.29 -6.71 11.99
C ILE A 486 3.76 -7.06 12.25
N ASP A 487 4.05 -8.30 12.63
CA ASP A 487 5.41 -8.77 12.88
C ASP A 487 6.24 -8.79 11.59
N ALA A 488 5.63 -9.18 10.48
CA ALA A 488 6.26 -9.10 9.16
C ALA A 488 6.63 -7.65 8.81
N VAL A 489 5.70 -6.71 8.93
CA VAL A 489 5.93 -5.28 8.65
C VAL A 489 7.04 -4.70 9.51
N ARG A 490 7.15 -5.11 10.77
CA ARG A 490 8.23 -4.65 11.66
C ARG A 490 9.60 -5.19 11.30
N THR A 491 9.68 -6.42 10.79
CA THR A 491 10.95 -7.14 10.66
C THR A 491 11.49 -7.18 9.24
N THR A 492 10.62 -7.19 8.23
CA THR A 492 11.01 -7.48 6.84
C THR A 492 11.70 -6.33 6.11
N ARG A 493 11.60 -5.10 6.61
CA ARG A 493 12.31 -3.95 6.01
C ARG A 493 13.79 -4.23 5.81
N LYS A 494 14.46 -4.75 6.84
CA LYS A 494 15.88 -5.12 6.77
C LYS A 494 16.18 -6.27 5.81
N TYR A 495 15.15 -7.06 5.46
CA TYR A 495 15.28 -8.14 4.47
C TYR A 495 15.08 -7.66 3.03
N GLY A 496 14.78 -6.37 2.84
CA GLY A 496 14.46 -5.82 1.52
C GLY A 496 13.04 -6.16 1.06
N ILE A 497 12.10 -6.39 1.99
CA ILE A 497 10.69 -6.65 1.68
C ILE A 497 9.83 -5.51 2.20
N GLY A 498 9.11 -4.86 1.30
CA GLY A 498 8.15 -3.81 1.59
C GLY A 498 6.71 -4.27 1.39
N TYR A 499 5.77 -3.53 1.99
CA TYR A 499 4.34 -3.78 1.86
C TYR A 499 3.63 -2.54 1.33
N MET A 500 2.70 -2.74 0.39
CA MET A 500 1.74 -1.73 -0.05
C MET A 500 0.34 -2.18 0.39
N PHE A 501 -0.30 -1.38 1.24
CA PHE A 501 -1.64 -1.63 1.73
C PHE A 501 -2.62 -0.71 1.00
N ILE A 502 -3.57 -1.29 0.29
CA ILE A 502 -4.64 -0.56 -0.39
C ILE A 502 -5.92 -0.78 0.41
N THR A 503 -6.54 0.29 0.89
CA THR A 503 -7.77 0.17 1.70
C THR A 503 -8.62 1.43 1.61
N GLN A 504 -9.90 1.30 1.97
CA GLN A 504 -10.85 2.39 1.91
C GLN A 504 -10.69 3.40 3.05
N THR A 505 -10.21 2.96 4.20
CA THR A 505 -10.10 3.79 5.41
C THR A 505 -8.77 3.58 6.12
N LEU A 506 -8.26 4.65 6.73
CA LEU A 506 -7.06 4.60 7.54
C LEU A 506 -7.31 3.91 8.89
N GLU A 507 -8.53 4.04 9.42
CA GLU A 507 -8.94 3.46 10.70
C GLU A 507 -8.96 1.94 10.68
N SER A 508 -9.31 1.36 9.55
CA SER A 508 -9.39 -0.08 9.39
C SER A 508 -8.04 -0.81 9.55
N LEU A 509 -6.92 -0.11 9.36
CA LEU A 509 -5.60 -0.68 9.55
C LEU A 509 -5.11 -0.53 10.99
N HIS A 510 -4.43 -1.57 11.48
CA HIS A 510 -3.81 -1.56 12.80
C HIS A 510 -2.81 -0.42 12.96
N ALA A 511 -2.82 0.24 14.14
CA ALA A 511 -1.97 1.42 14.41
C ALA A 511 -0.46 1.16 14.20
N GLU A 512 0.01 -0.03 14.55
CA GLU A 512 1.42 -0.41 14.38
C GLU A 512 1.84 -0.44 12.90
N ILE A 513 0.97 -0.92 12.00
CA ILE A 513 1.24 -0.91 10.56
C ILE A 513 1.33 0.53 10.06
N ARG A 514 0.38 1.39 10.44
CA ARG A 514 0.39 2.81 10.07
C ARG A 514 1.67 3.51 10.52
N ARG A 515 2.19 3.21 11.72
CA ARG A 515 3.44 3.78 12.24
C ARG A 515 4.69 3.36 11.47
N GLN A 516 4.64 2.21 10.80
CA GLN A 516 5.77 1.72 9.98
C GLN A 516 5.73 2.22 8.54
N MET A 517 4.63 2.83 8.12
CA MET A 517 4.52 3.40 6.77
C MET A 517 5.39 4.65 6.63
N ARG A 518 6.04 4.78 5.50
CA ARG A 518 6.83 5.96 5.13
C ARG A 518 6.21 6.74 3.97
N VAL A 519 5.34 6.11 3.21
CA VAL A 519 4.66 6.69 2.05
C VAL A 519 3.15 6.54 2.24
N PHE A 520 2.45 7.66 2.09
CA PHE A 520 1.01 7.72 2.15
C PHE A 520 0.46 8.37 0.88
N ALA A 521 -0.57 7.79 0.30
CA ALA A 521 -1.36 8.35 -0.77
C ALA A 521 -2.82 8.45 -0.31
N PHE A 522 -3.31 9.65 -0.08
CA PHE A 522 -4.67 9.92 0.36
C PHE A 522 -5.52 10.42 -0.79
N GLY A 523 -6.41 9.59 -1.29
CA GLY A 523 -7.41 9.96 -2.28
C GLY A 523 -8.62 10.67 -1.66
N TYR A 524 -9.55 11.10 -2.52
CA TYR A 524 -10.76 11.80 -2.10
C TYR A 524 -11.58 11.06 -1.04
N GLY A 525 -12.20 11.83 -0.13
CA GLY A 525 -13.34 11.42 0.69
C GLY A 525 -13.05 11.06 2.15
N LEU A 526 -11.80 11.09 2.61
CA LEU A 526 -11.45 10.81 4.01
C LEU A 526 -11.51 12.08 4.88
N THR A 527 -12.59 12.84 4.78
CA THR A 527 -12.74 14.19 5.35
C THR A 527 -13.60 14.26 6.61
N SER A 528 -14.11 13.12 7.09
CA SER A 528 -15.05 13.08 8.23
C SER A 528 -14.44 12.45 9.48
N GLY A 529 -14.79 13.02 10.65
CA GLY A 529 -14.59 12.43 11.98
C GLY A 529 -13.15 12.07 12.31
N SER A 530 -12.99 10.87 12.82
CA SER A 530 -11.73 10.29 13.27
C SER A 530 -10.73 10.01 12.14
N GLU A 531 -11.20 9.71 10.93
CA GLU A 531 -10.36 9.53 9.75
C GLU A 531 -9.54 10.79 9.44
N PHE A 532 -10.23 11.92 9.35
CA PHE A 532 -9.56 13.20 9.10
C PHE A 532 -8.61 13.61 10.22
N ALA A 533 -8.98 13.33 11.48
CA ALA A 533 -8.10 13.60 12.61
C ALA A 533 -6.76 12.84 12.49
N LYS A 534 -6.80 11.58 12.06
CA LYS A 534 -5.57 10.78 11.84
C LYS A 534 -4.74 11.29 10.68
N ILE A 535 -5.38 11.74 9.58
CA ILE A 535 -4.65 12.37 8.47
C ILE A 535 -3.93 13.62 8.97
N ARG A 536 -4.62 14.48 9.73
CA ARG A 536 -4.05 15.69 10.32
C ARG A 536 -2.87 15.37 11.25
N ASP A 537 -2.99 14.32 12.07
CA ASP A 537 -1.92 13.90 12.99
C ASP A 537 -0.67 13.38 12.21
N ILE A 538 -0.86 12.75 11.05
CA ILE A 538 0.24 12.27 10.20
C ILE A 538 0.91 13.45 9.47
N ILE A 539 0.13 14.34 8.88
CA ILE A 539 0.62 15.43 8.04
C ILE A 539 1.16 16.58 8.90
N ASN A 540 0.50 16.87 10.01
CA ASN A 540 0.83 17.95 10.95
C ASN A 540 1.03 19.34 10.27
N ASP A 541 0.20 19.64 9.26
CA ASP A 541 0.16 20.88 8.49
C ASP A 541 -1.30 21.26 8.27
N ASP A 542 -1.73 22.38 8.89
CA ASP A 542 -3.13 22.81 8.86
C ASP A 542 -3.56 23.33 7.47
N ALA A 543 -2.69 24.02 6.74
CA ALA A 543 -3.00 24.53 5.40
C ALA A 543 -3.13 23.37 4.41
N ALA A 544 -2.21 22.43 4.45
CA ALA A 544 -2.25 21.22 3.65
C ALA A 544 -3.50 20.36 3.93
N THR A 545 -3.87 20.20 5.18
CA THR A 545 -5.06 19.43 5.56
C THR A 545 -6.36 20.13 5.20
N LYS A 546 -6.43 21.46 5.24
CA LYS A 546 -7.55 22.24 4.71
C LYS A 546 -7.67 22.09 3.20
N PHE A 547 -6.53 22.13 2.50
CA PHE A 547 -6.52 21.93 1.05
C PHE A 547 -7.01 20.52 0.68
N TYR A 548 -6.58 19.48 1.38
CA TYR A 548 -7.11 18.13 1.20
C TYR A 548 -8.64 18.06 1.33
N LYS A 549 -9.24 18.81 2.27
CA LYS A 549 -10.71 18.89 2.40
C LYS A 549 -11.40 19.54 1.20
N SER A 550 -10.71 20.36 0.45
CA SER A 550 -11.27 21.03 -0.74
C SER A 550 -11.29 20.17 -1.99
N PHE A 551 -10.77 18.95 -1.93
CA PHE A 551 -10.81 18.02 -3.05
C PHE A 551 -12.24 17.82 -3.57
N ILE A 552 -12.40 17.88 -4.87
CA ILE A 552 -13.69 17.69 -5.54
C ILE A 552 -13.93 16.19 -5.75
N ASP A 553 -15.20 15.78 -5.62
CA ASP A 553 -15.59 14.39 -5.87
C ASP A 553 -15.28 14.01 -7.32
N PRO A 554 -14.49 12.94 -7.56
CA PRO A 554 -14.15 12.46 -8.90
C PRO A 554 -15.35 12.19 -9.80
N THR A 555 -16.50 11.82 -9.21
CA THR A 555 -17.72 11.55 -9.97
C THR A 555 -18.28 12.81 -10.66
N SER A 556 -17.91 14.00 -10.18
CA SER A 556 -18.40 15.28 -10.73
C SER A 556 -17.56 15.82 -11.89
N ASN A 557 -16.26 15.52 -11.94
CA ASN A 557 -15.35 16.10 -12.92
C ASN A 557 -14.43 15.08 -13.63
N GLY A 558 -14.49 13.80 -13.25
CA GLY A 558 -13.65 12.74 -13.83
C GLY A 558 -12.17 12.81 -13.45
N LYS A 559 -11.79 13.66 -12.50
CA LYS A 559 -10.41 13.83 -12.06
C LYS A 559 -10.22 13.20 -10.68
N TYR A 560 -9.11 12.53 -10.47
CA TYR A 560 -8.81 11.81 -9.23
C TYR A 560 -7.74 12.54 -8.40
N PRO A 561 -8.15 13.40 -7.44
CA PRO A 561 -7.22 14.12 -6.60
C PRO A 561 -6.61 13.20 -5.55
N PHE A 562 -5.29 13.32 -5.36
CA PHE A 562 -4.52 12.64 -4.33
C PHE A 562 -3.56 13.60 -3.62
N MET A 563 -3.42 13.40 -2.32
CA MET A 563 -2.36 13.99 -1.51
C MET A 563 -1.33 12.90 -1.19
N PHE A 564 -0.10 13.09 -1.65
CA PHE A 564 1.02 12.19 -1.34
C PHE A 564 1.87 12.77 -0.22
N TYR A 565 2.28 11.92 0.71
CA TYR A 565 3.15 12.28 1.82
C TYR A 565 4.24 11.24 1.98
N GLY A 566 5.50 11.69 2.12
CA GLY A 566 6.67 10.84 2.25
C GLY A 566 7.67 11.01 1.10
N PRO A 567 8.75 10.22 1.06
CA PRO A 567 9.89 10.41 0.16
C PRO A 567 9.63 9.85 -1.26
N VAL A 568 8.59 10.32 -1.93
CA VAL A 568 8.14 9.82 -3.25
C VAL A 568 8.63 10.66 -4.43
N SER A 569 9.21 11.83 -4.17
CA SER A 569 9.63 12.79 -5.19
C SER A 569 10.86 13.55 -4.75
N PRO A 570 11.70 14.03 -5.70
CA PRO A 570 12.71 15.07 -5.40
C PRO A 570 12.08 16.33 -4.80
N LEU A 571 10.77 16.54 -4.98
CA LEU A 571 10.04 17.68 -4.42
C LEU A 571 9.55 17.47 -2.99
N SER A 572 9.70 16.29 -2.40
CA SER A 572 9.19 15.96 -1.06
C SER A 572 10.30 15.85 0.01
N PHE A 573 11.41 16.54 -0.15
CA PHE A 573 12.53 16.51 0.81
C PHE A 573 12.21 17.11 2.18
N THR A 574 11.32 18.09 2.22
CA THR A 574 10.95 18.79 3.46
C THR A 574 9.93 18.04 4.30
N GLY A 575 9.39 16.92 3.79
CA GLY A 575 8.30 16.20 4.43
C GLY A 575 6.93 16.85 4.22
N SER A 576 6.82 17.87 3.37
CA SER A 576 5.54 18.48 3.00
C SER A 576 4.79 17.63 1.98
N PRO A 577 3.44 17.60 2.02
CA PRO A 577 2.65 16.83 1.08
C PRO A 577 2.67 17.42 -0.33
N LEU A 578 2.44 16.55 -1.33
CA LEU A 578 2.25 16.90 -2.74
C LEU A 578 0.80 16.66 -3.12
N PHE A 579 0.17 17.63 -3.78
CA PHE A 579 -1.23 17.54 -4.22
C PHE A 579 -1.30 17.40 -5.74
N LEU A 580 -1.94 16.33 -6.20
CA LEU A 580 -2.02 15.98 -7.61
C LEU A 580 -3.43 15.66 -8.05
N GLU A 581 -3.68 15.84 -9.33
CA GLU A 581 -4.70 15.13 -10.09
C GLU A 581 -4.03 13.98 -10.82
N MET A 582 -4.46 12.75 -10.53
CA MET A 582 -3.86 11.55 -11.08
C MET A 582 -4.21 11.42 -12.56
N ASP A 583 -3.22 11.06 -13.35
CA ASP A 583 -3.45 10.61 -14.73
C ASP A 583 -3.95 9.15 -14.72
N GLU A 584 -4.71 8.78 -15.74
CA GLU A 584 -5.17 7.40 -15.90
C GLU A 584 -4.01 6.43 -16.11
N GLU A 585 -2.94 6.92 -16.72
CA GLU A 585 -1.74 6.14 -17.04
C GLU A 585 -0.47 6.91 -16.67
N LEU A 586 0.46 6.17 -16.05
CA LEU A 586 1.80 6.63 -15.77
C LEU A 586 2.57 6.96 -17.06
N THR A 587 3.22 8.12 -17.09
CA THR A 587 4.12 8.49 -18.17
C THR A 587 5.56 8.60 -17.69
N ILE A 588 6.53 8.35 -18.59
CA ILE A 588 7.95 8.55 -18.28
C ILE A 588 8.22 10.06 -18.26
N PHE A 589 8.80 10.52 -17.14
CA PHE A 589 9.28 11.90 -17.09
C PHE A 589 10.61 12.00 -17.84
N ASN A 590 10.58 12.56 -19.05
CA ASN A 590 11.78 12.76 -19.85
C ASN A 590 12.32 14.19 -19.67
N PRO A 591 13.44 14.39 -18.96
CA PRO A 591 14.02 15.72 -18.77
C PRO A 591 14.68 16.29 -20.04
N GLU A 592 14.91 15.46 -21.06
CA GLU A 592 15.55 15.89 -22.32
C GLU A 592 14.54 16.16 -23.46
N ALA A 593 13.26 15.83 -23.28
CA ALA A 593 12.23 16.09 -24.27
C ALA A 593 11.85 17.58 -24.27
N GLY A 594 12.32 18.30 -25.25
CA GLY A 594 11.96 19.72 -25.43
C GLY A 594 13.12 20.68 -25.72
N SER A 595 14.32 20.17 -25.97
CA SER A 595 15.43 20.98 -26.48
C SER A 595 15.46 21.02 -28.00
#